data_cf077c63cca2d9c14f5edae18450a28e
#
_entry.id   cf077c63cca2d9c14f5edae18450a28e
#
_cell.length_a   1.000
_cell.length_b   1.000
_cell.length_c   1.000
_cell.angle_alpha   90.00
_cell.angle_beta   90.00
_cell.angle_gamma   90.00
#
_symmetry.space_group_name_H-M   'P 1'
#
loop_
_entity.id
_entity.type
_entity.pdbx_description
1 polymer ?
#
loop_
_entity_poly.entity_id
_entity_poly.type
_entity_poly.pdbx_seq_one_letter_code
_entity_poly.pdbx_strand_id
1 'polypeptide(L)'
;MERYLRIFSTANKFAVIKVGGAILTNQLDDLALSLTFLHRVGLYPIVLHGAGPQLNEILEREGIEPDYSDGIRITDAATLRVARRVFLEENQRLVEKLESLGSRARPIPLGVFGASFLDRERYGLVGRIDHVDKEPIESAIRAGCLPILTSLAMSEDGQVLNVNADVAASELAKVLEPLKIVYLNEKGGLFNGRTGELIESINLDEEYDDLMKEEWVRFGTKLKLREMKELLDHLPRSSSVAIISVDQLQKELFTDSGAGTLIRRGYKLFKSHSVEEVGPERLRNVLRERDEDVRENRKSAAQIFSELTKAPFTIYGDEAFECIAIVSHPPGEVPVLTRLLTSRTAVMNNIVDNIWQLIHRDHRRLVWTSRADDENRTWHFEHADGSFTRNRRSLFYYGIQDVGDVERVMRELESSHRIERAYIPLNMRRTPSSAREYTTSTGGRAVPAAAQRSPLAAFAPRPKLHTAHTMLARTYATEAEAKRVALVGARGYTGRSLVQLIDNHPHLELSHVSSRELAGLPLADYTKGEVFYSNLGPEDLGKLERGEGGTPP
;
A
#
# COMPACT_ATOMS: atom_id res chain seq x y z
N MET A 1 4.80 -7.01 -7.13
CA MET A 1 6.23 -6.71 -6.89
C MET A 1 6.95 -6.29 -8.17
N GLU A 2 6.94 -7.06 -9.27
CA GLU A 2 7.63 -6.70 -10.53
C GLU A 2 7.12 -5.39 -11.15
N ARG A 3 5.82 -5.11 -11.07
CA ARG A 3 5.22 -3.85 -11.53
C ARG A 3 5.73 -2.65 -10.73
N TYR A 4 5.87 -2.79 -9.41
CA TYR A 4 6.46 -1.78 -8.52
C TYR A 4 7.96 -1.63 -8.76
N LEU A 5 8.71 -2.73 -8.86
CA LEU A 5 10.14 -2.69 -9.16
C LEU A 5 10.44 -2.05 -10.51
N ARG A 6 9.61 -2.24 -11.56
CA ARG A 6 9.76 -1.54 -12.84
C ARG A 6 9.50 -0.04 -12.73
N ILE A 7 8.48 0.37 -11.97
CA ILE A 7 8.20 1.78 -11.75
C ILE A 7 9.35 2.44 -10.98
N PHE A 8 9.91 1.72 -10.01
CA PHE A 8 10.97 2.21 -9.16
C PHE A 8 12.37 2.08 -9.77
N SER A 9 12.64 1.09 -10.62
CA SER A 9 13.95 0.90 -11.26
C SER A 9 14.25 1.90 -12.39
N THR A 10 13.24 2.51 -12.98
CA THR A 10 13.39 3.58 -13.97
C THR A 10 13.49 4.98 -13.35
N ALA A 11 13.21 5.09 -12.04
CA ALA A 11 13.23 6.37 -11.35
C ALA A 11 14.36 6.37 -10.30
N ASN A 12 15.44 7.13 -10.60
CA ASN A 12 16.43 7.56 -9.59
C ASN A 12 15.80 8.35 -8.41
N LYS A 13 14.48 8.33 -8.26
CA LYS A 13 13.65 9.18 -7.41
C LYS A 13 12.62 8.36 -6.64
N PHE A 14 13.04 7.25 -6.08
CA PHE A 14 12.12 6.30 -5.45
C PHE A 14 11.39 6.88 -4.24
N ALA A 15 12.13 7.26 -3.20
CA ALA A 15 11.55 7.76 -1.96
C ALA A 15 12.51 8.66 -1.21
N VAL A 16 11.95 9.66 -0.53
CA VAL A 16 12.61 10.43 0.53
C VAL A 16 12.08 9.91 1.86
N ILE A 17 12.95 9.44 2.74
CA ILE A 17 12.62 8.94 4.08
C ILE A 17 13.15 9.91 5.11
N LYS A 18 12.25 10.62 5.77
CA LYS A 18 12.59 11.47 6.92
C LYS A 18 12.53 10.66 8.20
N VAL A 19 13.62 10.64 8.94
CA VAL A 19 13.77 9.91 10.21
C VAL A 19 13.79 10.87 11.38
N GLY A 20 12.89 10.68 12.35
CA GLY A 20 12.92 11.43 13.61
C GLY A 20 14.11 11.03 14.49
N GLY A 21 14.68 11.97 15.25
CA GLY A 21 15.81 11.67 16.14
C GLY A 21 15.51 10.57 17.17
N ALA A 22 14.29 10.50 17.70
CA ALA A 22 13.87 9.46 18.62
C ALA A 22 14.00 8.04 18.03
N ILE A 23 13.77 7.87 16.74
CA ILE A 23 13.94 6.59 16.06
C ILE A 23 15.42 6.19 16.03
N LEU A 24 16.33 7.13 15.78
CA LEU A 24 17.77 6.84 15.81
C LEU A 24 18.21 6.39 17.21
N THR A 25 17.58 6.90 18.28
CA THR A 25 17.86 6.48 19.65
C THR A 25 17.28 5.10 19.96
N ASN A 26 15.98 4.89 19.65
CA ASN A 26 15.20 3.79 20.20
C ASN A 26 15.04 2.61 19.24
N GLN A 27 15.14 2.84 17.91
CA GLN A 27 14.80 1.86 16.87
C GLN A 27 15.84 1.79 15.74
N LEU A 28 17.11 2.08 16.05
CA LEU A 28 18.19 2.10 15.05
C LEU A 28 18.35 0.77 14.34
N ASP A 29 18.23 -0.34 15.08
CA ASP A 29 18.41 -1.68 14.55
C ASP A 29 17.33 -2.03 13.54
N ASP A 30 16.07 -1.77 13.85
CA ASP A 30 14.93 -2.02 12.98
C ASP A 30 14.97 -1.11 11.74
N LEU A 31 15.36 0.14 11.91
CA LEU A 31 15.56 1.08 10.80
C LEU A 31 16.65 0.56 9.85
N ALA A 32 17.81 0.17 10.38
CA ALA A 32 18.92 -0.31 9.57
C ALA A 32 18.58 -1.62 8.85
N LEU A 33 17.84 -2.54 9.49
CA LEU A 33 17.35 -3.76 8.86
C LEU A 33 16.41 -3.46 7.69
N SER A 34 15.47 -2.54 7.88
CA SER A 34 14.51 -2.15 6.84
C SER A 34 15.21 -1.46 5.66
N LEU A 35 16.13 -0.53 5.91
CA LEU A 35 16.92 0.13 4.87
C LEU A 35 17.86 -0.85 4.14
N THR A 36 18.45 -1.80 4.86
CA THR A 36 19.28 -2.86 4.27
C THR A 36 18.46 -3.76 3.34
N PHE A 37 17.23 -4.09 3.73
CA PHE A 37 16.33 -4.84 2.85
C PHE A 37 16.04 -4.05 1.56
N LEU A 38 15.71 -2.75 1.64
CA LEU A 38 15.49 -1.90 0.46
C LEU A 38 16.71 -1.85 -0.44
N HIS A 39 17.90 -1.67 0.13
CA HIS A 39 19.15 -1.67 -0.62
C HIS A 39 19.41 -2.99 -1.37
N ARG A 40 19.16 -4.14 -0.71
CA ARG A 40 19.36 -5.48 -1.30
C ARG A 40 18.41 -5.79 -2.45
N VAL A 41 17.20 -5.21 -2.44
CA VAL A 41 16.25 -5.35 -3.57
C VAL A 41 16.47 -4.29 -4.67
N GLY A 42 17.56 -3.52 -4.57
CA GLY A 42 17.95 -2.52 -5.58
C GLY A 42 17.22 -1.19 -5.48
N LEU A 43 16.62 -0.89 -4.34
CA LEU A 43 15.98 0.40 -4.06
C LEU A 43 16.91 1.27 -3.21
N TYR A 44 17.07 2.51 -3.62
CA TYR A 44 17.97 3.48 -2.99
C TYR A 44 17.18 4.69 -2.46
N PRO A 45 16.45 4.55 -1.34
CA PRO A 45 15.79 5.70 -0.73
C PRO A 45 16.81 6.70 -0.23
N ILE A 46 16.43 7.97 -0.28
CA ILE A 46 17.22 9.07 0.26
C ILE A 46 16.79 9.26 1.70
N VAL A 47 17.70 9.03 2.63
CA VAL A 47 17.41 9.12 4.07
C VAL A 47 17.87 10.47 4.59
N LEU A 48 16.98 11.21 5.21
CA LEU A 48 17.26 12.47 5.90
C LEU A 48 16.86 12.34 7.36
N HIS A 49 17.78 12.57 8.29
CA HIS A 49 17.49 12.44 9.70
C HIS A 49 17.58 13.77 10.46
N GLY A 50 16.77 13.88 11.50
CA GLY A 50 16.91 14.85 12.57
C GLY A 50 17.66 14.26 13.76
N ALA A 51 18.03 15.11 14.73
CA ALA A 51 18.68 14.70 15.96
C ALA A 51 18.18 15.54 17.16
N GLY A 52 16.91 15.93 17.17
CA GLY A 52 16.35 16.84 18.18
C GLY A 52 16.49 16.35 19.63
N PRO A 53 16.06 15.12 19.97
CA PRO A 53 16.20 14.58 21.32
C PRO A 53 17.64 14.47 21.78
N GLN A 54 18.53 13.93 20.94
CA GLN A 54 19.96 13.79 21.24
C GLN A 54 20.62 15.16 21.46
N LEU A 55 20.24 16.14 20.63
CA LEU A 55 20.74 17.50 20.76
C LEU A 55 20.28 18.15 22.09
N ASN A 56 19.02 17.96 22.49
CA ASN A 56 18.53 18.44 23.79
C ASN A 56 19.33 17.84 24.93
N GLU A 57 19.49 16.52 24.94
CA GLU A 57 20.22 15.81 26.01
C GLU A 57 21.66 16.30 26.15
N ILE A 58 22.35 16.54 25.04
CA ILE A 58 23.75 17.01 25.10
C ILE A 58 23.83 18.49 25.50
N LEU A 59 22.91 19.33 25.02
CA LEU A 59 22.83 20.74 25.41
C LEU A 59 22.61 20.86 26.93
N GLU A 60 21.66 20.11 27.48
CA GLU A 60 21.39 20.08 28.93
C GLU A 60 22.60 19.62 29.72
N ARG A 61 23.33 18.59 29.26
CA ARG A 61 24.59 18.14 29.89
C ARG A 61 25.71 19.21 29.85
N GLU A 62 25.72 20.02 28.79
CA GLU A 62 26.70 21.12 28.67
C GLU A 62 26.22 22.43 29.36
N GLY A 63 25.05 22.38 30.04
CA GLY A 63 24.48 23.53 30.74
C GLY A 63 23.88 24.59 29.80
N ILE A 64 23.54 24.22 28.59
CA ILE A 64 22.90 25.10 27.61
C ILE A 64 21.40 24.74 27.57
N GLU A 65 20.54 25.67 27.99
CA GLU A 65 19.11 25.46 27.95
C GLU A 65 18.59 25.54 26.48
N PRO A 66 17.91 24.50 25.98
CA PRO A 66 17.28 24.55 24.65
C PRO A 66 16.15 25.59 24.62
N ASP A 67 16.22 26.57 23.74
CA ASP A 67 15.21 27.60 23.59
C ASP A 67 14.50 27.45 22.22
N TYR A 68 13.19 27.78 22.18
CA TYR A 68 12.34 27.64 21.00
C TYR A 68 11.42 28.86 20.83
N SER A 69 11.32 29.34 19.60
CA SER A 69 10.33 30.31 19.19
C SER A 69 9.53 29.77 18.02
N ASP A 70 8.19 29.77 18.12
CA ASP A 70 7.28 29.21 17.09
C ASP A 70 7.56 27.74 16.70
N GLY A 71 8.10 26.96 17.65
CA GLY A 71 8.50 25.56 17.38
C GLY A 71 9.85 25.41 16.67
N ILE A 72 10.54 26.52 16.36
CA ILE A 72 11.88 26.55 15.78
C ILE A 72 12.89 26.72 16.91
N ARG A 73 13.91 25.87 16.96
CA ARG A 73 15.01 25.99 17.93
C ARG A 73 15.82 27.24 17.66
N ILE A 74 15.93 28.13 18.63
CA ILE A 74 16.87 29.24 18.59
C ILE A 74 18.28 28.64 18.64
N THR A 75 19.11 28.99 17.67
CA THR A 75 20.42 28.37 17.50
C THR A 75 21.51 29.44 17.53
N ASP A 76 22.14 29.61 18.67
CA ASP A 76 23.33 30.44 18.81
C ASP A 76 24.60 29.68 18.37
N ALA A 77 25.75 30.31 18.50
CA ALA A 77 27.03 29.70 18.12
C ALA A 77 27.41 28.49 18.97
N ALA A 78 27.02 28.47 20.25
CA ALA A 78 27.29 27.36 21.18
C ALA A 78 26.39 26.17 20.80
N THR A 79 25.10 26.42 20.66
CA THR A 79 24.10 25.43 20.25
C THR A 79 24.45 24.84 18.87
N LEU A 80 24.87 25.67 17.88
CA LEU A 80 25.25 25.16 16.55
C LEU A 80 26.48 24.26 16.61
N ARG A 81 27.47 24.58 17.46
CA ARG A 81 28.66 23.74 17.65
C ARG A 81 28.28 22.34 18.12
N VAL A 82 27.42 22.27 19.12
CA VAL A 82 26.86 20.99 19.62
C VAL A 82 26.05 20.30 18.53
N ALA A 83 25.16 21.02 17.87
CA ALA A 83 24.32 20.46 16.81
C ALA A 83 25.14 19.81 15.68
N ARG A 84 26.19 20.49 15.19
CA ARG A 84 27.09 19.93 14.17
C ARG A 84 27.72 18.62 14.60
N ARG A 85 28.20 18.54 15.85
CA ARG A 85 28.78 17.31 16.40
C ARG A 85 27.73 16.19 16.45
N VAL A 86 26.57 16.45 17.04
CA VAL A 86 25.50 15.47 17.19
C VAL A 86 25.01 14.96 15.85
N PHE A 87 24.78 15.84 14.89
CA PHE A 87 24.37 15.40 13.55
C PHE A 87 25.40 14.52 12.86
N LEU A 88 26.70 14.83 12.99
CA LEU A 88 27.77 14.00 12.43
C LEU A 88 27.86 12.64 13.12
N GLU A 89 27.78 12.60 14.44
CA GLU A 89 27.83 11.37 15.24
C GLU A 89 26.63 10.45 14.91
N GLU A 90 25.41 10.97 14.88
CA GLU A 90 24.21 10.19 14.55
C GLU A 90 24.20 9.72 13.10
N ASN A 91 24.67 10.55 12.17
CA ASN A 91 24.81 10.17 10.77
C ASN A 91 25.79 9.01 10.61
N GLN A 92 26.97 9.13 11.22
CA GLN A 92 27.99 8.09 11.19
C GLN A 92 27.51 6.81 11.86
N ARG A 93 26.80 6.89 12.98
CA ARG A 93 26.25 5.73 13.71
C ARG A 93 25.25 4.93 12.84
N LEU A 94 24.39 5.63 12.08
CA LEU A 94 23.48 4.97 11.15
C LEU A 94 24.24 4.32 10.00
N VAL A 95 25.24 5.01 9.43
CA VAL A 95 26.08 4.47 8.34
C VAL A 95 26.82 3.21 8.80
N GLU A 96 27.50 3.23 9.94
CA GLU A 96 28.21 2.08 10.51
C GLU A 96 27.27 0.90 10.74
N LYS A 97 26.05 1.17 11.22
CA LYS A 97 25.05 0.11 11.39
C LYS A 97 24.62 -0.52 10.06
N LEU A 98 24.39 0.27 9.03
CA LEU A 98 24.07 -0.22 7.68
C LEU A 98 25.23 -1.04 7.10
N GLU A 99 26.46 -0.57 7.24
CA GLU A 99 27.67 -1.27 6.78
C GLU A 99 27.86 -2.60 7.50
N SER A 100 27.61 -2.65 8.81
CA SER A 100 27.67 -3.89 9.60
C SER A 100 26.67 -4.95 9.12
N LEU A 101 25.57 -4.53 8.50
CA LEU A 101 24.57 -5.40 7.86
C LEU A 101 24.88 -5.71 6.38
N GLY A 102 26.01 -5.21 5.86
CA GLY A 102 26.47 -5.44 4.49
C GLY A 102 25.83 -4.51 3.45
N SER A 103 25.21 -3.42 3.86
CA SER A 103 24.70 -2.38 2.96
C SER A 103 25.68 -1.23 2.83
N ARG A 104 25.93 -0.78 1.58
CA ARG A 104 26.75 0.41 1.38
C ARG A 104 25.93 1.66 1.61
N ALA A 105 26.40 2.52 2.49
CA ALA A 105 25.80 3.82 2.77
C ALA A 105 26.84 4.94 2.60
N ARG A 106 26.39 6.12 2.25
CA ARG A 106 27.26 7.30 2.12
C ARG A 106 26.75 8.42 3.01
N PRO A 107 27.56 8.84 4.01
CA PRO A 107 27.22 9.99 4.82
C PRO A 107 27.33 11.27 3.98
N ILE A 108 26.30 12.10 3.98
CA ILE A 108 26.26 13.40 3.29
C ILE A 108 25.76 14.44 4.32
N PRO A 109 26.61 14.83 5.27
CA PRO A 109 26.19 15.73 6.35
C PRO A 109 26.04 17.19 5.90
N LEU A 110 26.66 17.59 4.80
CA LEU A 110 26.63 18.94 4.24
C LEU A 110 26.77 18.87 2.72
N GLY A 111 26.52 19.99 2.04
CA GLY A 111 26.70 20.14 0.59
C GLY A 111 25.48 19.79 -0.25
N VAL A 112 24.33 19.49 0.38
CA VAL A 112 23.06 19.31 -0.31
C VAL A 112 22.19 20.56 -0.20
N PHE A 113 22.13 21.19 0.96
CA PHE A 113 21.28 22.34 1.21
C PHE A 113 22.09 23.63 1.26
N GLY A 114 21.78 24.54 0.31
CA GLY A 114 22.18 25.93 0.38
C GLY A 114 21.07 26.77 1.02
N ALA A 115 21.43 27.68 1.92
CA ALA A 115 20.46 28.40 2.73
C ALA A 115 20.91 29.83 3.05
N SER A 116 19.94 30.73 3.18
CA SER A 116 20.10 32.03 3.84
C SER A 116 19.62 31.97 5.29
N PHE A 117 19.94 32.99 6.07
CA PHE A 117 19.40 33.10 7.44
C PHE A 117 17.87 33.24 7.38
N LEU A 118 17.16 32.46 8.19
CA LEU A 118 15.71 32.56 8.29
C LEU A 118 15.29 33.94 8.87
N ASP A 119 15.81 34.25 10.04
CA ASP A 119 15.77 35.54 10.74
C ASP A 119 16.89 35.51 11.78
N ARG A 120 17.98 36.20 11.50
CA ARG A 120 19.17 36.14 12.32
C ARG A 120 19.00 36.74 13.71
N GLU A 121 18.17 37.79 13.84
CA GLU A 121 17.92 38.44 15.12
C GLU A 121 17.05 37.56 16.03
N ARG A 122 16.06 36.87 15.45
CA ARG A 122 15.10 36.07 16.19
C ARG A 122 15.56 34.63 16.46
N TYR A 123 16.14 33.96 15.46
CA TYR A 123 16.47 32.54 15.53
C TYR A 123 17.96 32.24 15.52
N GLY A 124 18.81 33.25 15.32
CA GLY A 124 20.26 33.10 15.27
C GLY A 124 20.72 32.39 13.99
N LEU A 125 21.42 31.26 14.14
CA LEU A 125 22.05 30.50 13.05
C LEU A 125 21.09 29.42 12.52
N VAL A 126 19.84 29.81 12.23
CA VAL A 126 18.84 28.97 11.60
C VAL A 126 18.73 29.37 10.11
N GLY A 127 18.69 28.35 9.26
CA GLY A 127 18.63 28.52 7.80
C GLY A 127 17.23 28.35 7.22
N ARG A 128 16.96 29.14 6.19
CA ARG A 128 15.90 28.91 5.20
C ARG A 128 16.57 28.38 3.95
N ILE A 129 16.16 27.19 3.49
CA ILE A 129 16.73 26.58 2.30
C ILE A 129 16.31 27.40 1.06
N ASP A 130 17.29 27.80 0.27
CA ASP A 130 17.09 28.55 -0.97
C ASP A 130 17.30 27.65 -2.20
N HIS A 131 18.19 26.66 -2.10
CA HIS A 131 18.42 25.68 -3.17
C HIS A 131 18.87 24.32 -2.63
N VAL A 132 18.67 23.29 -3.43
CA VAL A 132 19.09 21.90 -3.16
C VAL A 132 19.99 21.42 -4.28
N ASP A 133 21.22 21.02 -3.93
CA ASP A 133 22.14 20.36 -4.87
C ASP A 133 21.89 18.84 -4.87
N LYS A 134 21.51 18.31 -6.02
CA LYS A 134 21.22 16.88 -6.23
C LYS A 134 22.46 16.04 -6.46
N GLU A 135 23.54 16.63 -6.94
CA GLU A 135 24.72 15.89 -7.41
C GLU A 135 25.33 14.96 -6.34
N PRO A 136 25.49 15.37 -5.07
CA PRO A 136 26.00 14.48 -4.03
C PRO A 136 25.11 13.23 -3.83
N ILE A 137 23.78 13.40 -3.93
CA ILE A 137 22.80 12.33 -3.77
C ILE A 137 22.85 11.38 -4.98
N GLU A 138 22.76 11.92 -6.18
CA GLU A 138 22.80 11.14 -7.42
C GLU A 138 24.14 10.38 -7.57
N SER A 139 25.24 11.02 -7.17
CA SER A 139 26.56 10.40 -7.15
C SER A 139 26.64 9.21 -6.17
N ALA A 140 26.00 9.32 -4.99
CA ALA A 140 25.93 8.23 -4.04
C ALA A 140 25.10 7.05 -4.59
N ILE A 141 23.94 7.33 -5.18
CA ILE A 141 23.09 6.32 -5.79
C ILE A 141 23.77 5.63 -6.97
N ARG A 142 24.43 6.38 -7.86
CA ARG A 142 25.21 5.82 -8.98
C ARG A 142 26.34 4.90 -8.51
N ALA A 143 26.92 5.19 -7.33
CA ALA A 143 27.91 4.32 -6.69
C ALA A 143 27.31 3.10 -5.97
N GLY A 144 25.97 2.93 -5.99
CA GLY A 144 25.26 1.85 -5.30
C GLY A 144 25.27 2.01 -3.79
N CYS A 145 25.23 3.26 -3.29
CA CYS A 145 25.20 3.58 -1.88
C CYS A 145 23.89 4.24 -1.50
N LEU A 146 23.38 3.97 -0.28
CA LEU A 146 22.28 4.72 0.31
C LEU A 146 22.77 6.11 0.75
N PRO A 147 22.22 7.22 0.26
CA PRO A 147 22.58 8.55 0.71
C PRO A 147 21.93 8.84 2.07
N ILE A 148 22.73 9.19 3.07
CA ILE A 148 22.29 9.51 4.43
C ILE A 148 22.59 10.98 4.71
N LEU A 149 21.54 11.79 4.76
CA LEU A 149 21.61 13.25 4.88
C LEU A 149 21.29 13.72 6.30
N THR A 150 21.82 14.86 6.66
CA THR A 150 21.41 15.62 7.86
C THR A 150 20.58 16.84 7.46
N SER A 151 19.94 17.49 8.44
CA SER A 151 19.26 18.78 8.26
C SER A 151 20.15 19.99 8.50
N LEU A 152 21.43 19.91 8.15
CA LEU A 152 22.37 21.04 8.16
C LEU A 152 22.46 21.64 6.75
N ALA A 153 22.49 22.97 6.70
CA ALA A 153 22.65 23.72 5.46
C ALA A 153 23.90 24.62 5.52
N MET A 154 24.28 25.18 4.40
CA MET A 154 25.42 26.10 4.30
C MET A 154 25.00 27.38 3.58
N SER A 155 25.36 28.54 4.12
CA SER A 155 25.18 29.81 3.44
C SER A 155 26.22 30.01 2.34
N GLU A 156 26.02 31.00 1.46
CA GLU A 156 26.99 31.36 0.43
C GLU A 156 28.37 31.73 0.99
N ASP A 157 28.39 32.32 2.19
CA ASP A 157 29.61 32.66 2.91
C ASP A 157 30.29 31.48 3.63
N GLY A 158 29.74 30.25 3.48
CA GLY A 158 30.26 29.05 4.12
C GLY A 158 29.85 28.88 5.60
N GLN A 159 28.94 29.69 6.14
CA GLN A 159 28.40 29.52 7.48
C GLN A 159 27.43 28.31 7.51
N VAL A 160 27.67 27.38 8.40
CA VAL A 160 26.71 26.28 8.63
C VAL A 160 25.49 26.81 9.39
N LEU A 161 24.33 26.40 8.96
CA LEU A 161 23.03 26.77 9.51
C LEU A 161 22.26 25.51 9.93
N ASN A 162 21.55 25.60 11.03
CA ASN A 162 20.62 24.55 11.46
C ASN A 162 19.28 24.71 10.73
N VAL A 163 18.74 23.62 10.21
CA VAL A 163 17.43 23.62 9.55
C VAL A 163 16.50 22.59 10.20
N ASN A 164 15.23 22.88 10.24
CA ASN A 164 14.24 21.88 10.65
C ASN A 164 14.24 20.70 9.67
N ALA A 165 14.31 19.48 10.18
CA ALA A 165 14.39 18.28 9.35
C ALA A 165 13.12 18.02 8.52
N ASP A 166 11.94 18.46 8.98
CA ASP A 166 10.70 18.35 8.21
C ASP A 166 10.73 19.33 7.03
N VAL A 167 11.19 20.56 7.25
CA VAL A 167 11.40 21.56 6.18
C VAL A 167 12.45 21.07 5.18
N ALA A 168 13.58 20.53 5.66
CA ALA A 168 14.63 20.01 4.78
C ALA A 168 14.12 18.84 3.91
N ALA A 169 13.32 17.94 4.47
CA ALA A 169 12.70 16.85 3.74
C ALA A 169 11.70 17.36 2.68
N SER A 170 10.93 18.40 3.00
CA SER A 170 9.99 19.03 2.08
C SER A 170 10.70 19.71 0.90
N GLU A 171 11.73 20.52 1.17
CA GLU A 171 12.50 21.18 0.10
C GLU A 171 13.26 20.19 -0.78
N LEU A 172 13.80 19.12 -0.17
CA LEU A 172 14.42 18.02 -0.90
C LEU A 172 13.40 17.33 -1.82
N ALA A 173 12.20 17.05 -1.31
CA ALA A 173 11.14 16.42 -2.09
C ALA A 173 10.64 17.30 -3.24
N LYS A 174 10.51 18.61 -3.05
CA LYS A 174 10.12 19.56 -4.12
C LYS A 174 11.08 19.51 -5.30
N VAL A 175 12.39 19.34 -5.05
CA VAL A 175 13.42 19.30 -6.11
C VAL A 175 13.56 17.91 -6.73
N LEU A 176 13.39 16.85 -5.96
CA LEU A 176 13.55 15.48 -6.45
C LEU A 176 12.28 14.89 -7.05
N GLU A 177 11.10 15.40 -6.68
CA GLU A 177 9.78 14.89 -7.08
C GLU A 177 9.64 13.36 -6.89
N PRO A 178 9.88 12.83 -5.67
CA PRO A 178 9.81 11.41 -5.43
C PRO A 178 8.37 10.90 -5.48
N LEU A 179 8.20 9.60 -5.74
CA LEU A 179 6.89 8.96 -5.68
C LEU A 179 6.35 8.88 -4.25
N LYS A 180 7.25 8.64 -3.28
CA LYS A 180 6.91 8.50 -1.87
C LYS A 180 7.77 9.43 -1.01
N ILE A 181 7.12 10.12 -0.07
CA ILE A 181 7.79 10.84 1.01
C ILE A 181 7.33 10.17 2.31
N VAL A 182 8.26 9.55 3.03
CA VAL A 182 7.96 8.79 4.23
C VAL A 182 8.45 9.55 5.45
N TYR A 183 7.54 9.85 6.37
CA TYR A 183 7.84 10.41 7.68
C TYR A 183 7.77 9.29 8.71
N LEU A 184 8.93 8.84 9.18
CA LEU A 184 9.01 7.86 10.25
C LEU A 184 8.82 8.52 11.60
N ASN A 185 7.86 8.04 12.38
CA ASN A 185 7.64 8.45 13.77
C ASN A 185 7.29 7.24 14.65
N GLU A 186 7.41 7.43 15.97
CA GLU A 186 7.14 6.36 16.95
C GLU A 186 5.66 5.98 17.05
N LYS A 187 4.75 6.87 16.66
CA LYS A 187 3.29 6.65 16.73
C LYS A 187 2.74 5.85 15.55
N GLY A 188 3.46 5.81 14.45
CA GLY A 188 3.07 5.06 13.26
C GLY A 188 1.91 5.64 12.44
N GLY A 189 1.54 6.91 12.62
CA GLY A 189 0.47 7.56 11.86
C GLY A 189 -0.13 8.79 12.51
N LEU A 190 -1.24 9.27 11.94
CA LEU A 190 -2.12 10.27 12.51
C LEU A 190 -3.37 9.59 13.10
N PHE A 191 -3.78 10.03 14.27
CA PHE A 191 -4.92 9.45 14.97
C PHE A 191 -6.04 10.50 15.09
N ASN A 192 -7.26 10.05 14.90
CA ASN A 192 -8.44 10.86 15.15
C ASN A 192 -8.51 11.18 16.65
N GLY A 193 -8.46 12.46 16.99
CA GLY A 193 -8.44 12.89 18.39
C GLY A 193 -9.76 12.65 19.14
N ARG A 194 -10.85 12.29 18.44
CA ARG A 194 -12.16 12.00 19.01
C ARG A 194 -12.33 10.51 19.29
N THR A 195 -11.99 9.65 18.32
CA THR A 195 -12.15 8.19 18.42
C THR A 195 -10.90 7.46 18.88
N GLY A 196 -9.73 8.08 18.76
CA GLY A 196 -8.43 7.44 19.01
C GLY A 196 -8.00 6.46 17.92
N GLU A 197 -8.76 6.33 16.83
CA GLU A 197 -8.48 5.41 15.74
C GLU A 197 -7.45 6.00 14.78
N LEU A 198 -6.67 5.14 14.15
CA LEU A 198 -5.73 5.51 13.10
C LEU A 198 -6.50 6.01 11.87
N ILE A 199 -6.06 7.13 11.31
CA ILE A 199 -6.55 7.62 10.02
C ILE A 199 -5.68 6.97 8.94
N GLU A 200 -6.24 5.99 8.24
CA GLU A 200 -5.47 5.22 7.25
C GLU A 200 -5.12 6.03 6.00
N SER A 201 -6.02 6.91 5.56
CA SER A 201 -5.84 7.68 4.32
C SER A 201 -6.46 9.06 4.44
N ILE A 202 -5.81 10.08 3.87
CA ILE A 202 -6.31 11.46 3.74
C ILE A 202 -6.17 11.89 2.28
N ASN A 203 -7.32 12.24 1.67
CA ASN A 203 -7.39 12.89 0.37
C ASN A 203 -7.50 14.40 0.57
N LEU A 204 -6.41 15.12 0.33
CA LEU A 204 -6.34 16.55 0.62
C LEU A 204 -7.30 17.40 -0.23
N ASP A 205 -7.55 17.03 -1.49
CA ASP A 205 -8.45 17.80 -2.36
C ASP A 205 -9.92 17.71 -1.90
N GLU A 206 -10.29 16.66 -1.14
CA GLU A 206 -11.66 16.46 -0.65
C GLU A 206 -11.81 16.73 0.84
N GLU A 207 -10.82 16.32 1.66
CA GLU A 207 -10.99 16.22 3.11
C GLU A 207 -10.28 17.33 3.89
N TYR A 208 -9.36 18.08 3.25
CA TYR A 208 -8.51 19.06 3.95
C TYR A 208 -9.31 20.13 4.68
N ASP A 209 -10.28 20.75 4.01
CA ASP A 209 -11.05 21.85 4.58
C ASP A 209 -11.94 21.39 5.75
N ASP A 210 -12.44 20.18 5.69
CA ASP A 210 -13.26 19.60 6.77
C ASP A 210 -12.39 19.14 7.93
N LEU A 211 -11.26 18.51 7.67
CA LEU A 211 -10.28 18.18 8.71
C LEU A 211 -9.77 19.41 9.45
N MET A 212 -9.53 20.52 8.75
CA MET A 212 -9.05 21.76 9.37
C MET A 212 -10.09 22.46 10.27
N LYS A 213 -11.38 22.11 10.14
CA LYS A 213 -12.47 22.58 11.01
C LYS A 213 -12.65 21.70 12.25
N GLU A 214 -12.11 20.48 12.23
CA GLU A 214 -12.24 19.54 13.34
C GLU A 214 -11.58 20.08 14.62
N GLU A 215 -12.28 20.00 15.75
CA GLU A 215 -11.80 20.53 17.03
C GLU A 215 -10.52 19.83 17.53
N TRP A 216 -10.30 18.58 17.17
CA TRP A 216 -9.13 17.81 17.56
C TRP A 216 -7.89 18.10 16.68
N VAL A 217 -8.08 18.72 15.51
CA VAL A 217 -6.98 19.13 14.63
C VAL A 217 -6.38 20.43 15.14
N ARG A 218 -5.50 20.30 16.14
CA ARG A 218 -4.87 21.43 16.83
C ARG A 218 -3.34 21.35 16.77
N PHE A 219 -2.68 22.47 17.00
CA PHE A 219 -1.23 22.58 17.15
C PHE A 219 -0.43 21.78 16.09
N GLY A 220 0.35 20.79 16.53
CA GLY A 220 1.25 20.04 15.67
C GLY A 220 0.58 19.26 14.57
N THR A 221 -0.63 18.71 14.77
CA THR A 221 -1.40 18.03 13.72
C THR A 221 -1.85 19.02 12.64
N LYS A 222 -2.32 20.20 13.05
CA LYS A 222 -2.75 21.26 12.12
C LYS A 222 -1.58 21.77 11.29
N LEU A 223 -0.42 21.96 11.92
CA LEU A 223 0.79 22.40 11.24
C LEU A 223 1.25 21.34 10.21
N LYS A 224 1.32 20.08 10.62
CA LYS A 224 1.70 18.97 9.71
C LYS A 224 0.79 18.85 8.50
N LEU A 225 -0.52 18.89 8.68
CA LEU A 225 -1.46 18.83 7.56
C LEU A 225 -1.29 20.00 6.59
N ARG A 226 -1.00 21.21 7.10
CA ARG A 226 -0.71 22.38 6.28
C ARG A 226 0.59 22.22 5.48
N GLU A 227 1.66 21.81 6.14
CA GLU A 227 2.96 21.58 5.51
C GLU A 227 2.88 20.48 4.43
N MET A 228 2.16 19.39 4.72
CA MET A 228 1.97 18.30 3.77
C MET A 228 1.10 18.70 2.57
N LYS A 229 0.08 19.53 2.79
CA LYS A 229 -0.71 20.10 1.69
C LYS A 229 0.16 21.00 0.82
N GLU A 230 0.89 21.93 1.41
CA GLU A 230 1.79 22.80 0.68
C GLU A 230 2.83 22.00 -0.12
N LEU A 231 3.43 20.97 0.47
CA LEU A 231 4.36 20.08 -0.21
C LEU A 231 3.71 19.38 -1.40
N LEU A 232 2.57 18.72 -1.19
CA LEU A 232 1.90 17.94 -2.23
C LEU A 232 1.30 18.82 -3.34
N ASP A 233 0.96 20.08 -3.05
CA ASP A 233 0.52 21.03 -4.08
C ASP A 233 1.65 21.39 -5.07
N HIS A 234 2.91 21.30 -4.66
CA HIS A 234 4.09 21.52 -5.52
C HIS A 234 4.56 20.26 -6.26
N LEU A 235 4.09 19.09 -5.85
CA LEU A 235 4.53 17.81 -6.41
C LEU A 235 3.57 17.26 -7.48
N PRO A 236 4.03 16.34 -8.34
CA PRO A 236 3.12 15.58 -9.20
C PRO A 236 2.03 14.88 -8.38
N ARG A 237 0.83 14.72 -8.98
CA ARG A 237 -0.29 14.02 -8.30
C ARG A 237 0.03 12.56 -7.95
N SER A 238 1.00 11.95 -8.60
CA SER A 238 1.51 10.61 -8.28
C SER A 238 2.32 10.54 -7.00
N SER A 239 2.77 11.68 -6.47
CA SER A 239 3.50 11.74 -5.21
C SER A 239 2.55 11.60 -4.02
N SER A 240 3.01 10.93 -2.97
CA SER A 240 2.27 10.77 -1.73
C SER A 240 3.17 10.88 -0.52
N VAL A 241 2.60 11.29 0.61
CA VAL A 241 3.24 11.30 1.92
C VAL A 241 2.69 10.16 2.76
N ALA A 242 3.55 9.40 3.41
CA ALA A 242 3.18 8.39 4.38
C ALA A 242 3.76 8.72 5.75
N ILE A 243 2.95 8.63 6.81
CA ILE A 243 3.40 8.74 8.20
C ILE A 243 3.26 7.37 8.82
N ILE A 244 4.38 6.74 9.15
CA ILE A 244 4.43 5.35 9.59
C ILE A 244 5.45 5.13 10.72
N SER A 245 5.40 3.98 11.37
CA SER A 245 6.47 3.46 12.23
C SER A 245 7.52 2.68 11.42
N VAL A 246 8.66 2.44 12.01
CA VAL A 246 9.79 1.79 11.33
C VAL A 246 9.47 0.36 10.88
N ASP A 247 8.79 -0.41 11.71
CA ASP A 247 8.37 -1.80 11.45
C ASP A 247 7.41 -1.91 10.24
N GLN A 248 6.72 -0.82 9.91
CA GLN A 248 5.76 -0.76 8.82
C GLN A 248 6.37 -0.31 7.48
N LEU A 249 7.63 0.09 7.45
CA LEU A 249 8.28 0.67 6.26
C LEU A 249 8.21 -0.26 5.04
N GLN A 250 8.45 -1.55 5.24
CA GLN A 250 8.37 -2.52 4.15
C GLN A 250 6.93 -2.72 3.67
N LYS A 251 5.96 -2.78 4.59
CA LYS A 251 4.55 -2.91 4.24
C LYS A 251 4.08 -1.71 3.42
N GLU A 252 4.40 -0.49 3.83
CA GLU A 252 4.04 0.73 3.09
C GLU A 252 4.62 0.75 1.67
N LEU A 253 5.86 0.32 1.49
CA LEU A 253 6.53 0.41 0.21
C LEU A 253 6.20 -0.73 -0.77
N PHE A 254 5.72 -1.88 -0.28
CA PHE A 254 5.51 -3.09 -1.10
C PHE A 254 4.09 -3.63 -1.14
N THR A 255 3.14 -2.99 -0.46
CA THR A 255 1.73 -3.40 -0.50
C THR A 255 0.82 -2.27 -0.98
N ASP A 256 -0.27 -2.62 -1.63
CA ASP A 256 -1.28 -1.65 -2.09
C ASP A 256 -2.06 -1.06 -0.91
N SER A 257 -2.28 -1.84 0.14
CA SER A 257 -2.97 -1.38 1.36
C SER A 257 -2.15 -0.40 2.19
N GLY A 258 -0.82 -0.34 1.97
CA GLY A 258 0.06 0.54 2.72
C GLY A 258 0.08 0.28 4.22
N ALA A 259 0.55 1.26 4.98
CA ALA A 259 0.58 1.24 6.44
C ALA A 259 0.51 2.67 7.01
N GLY A 260 0.08 2.78 8.27
CA GLY A 260 -0.02 4.07 8.95
C GLY A 260 -1.01 5.02 8.29
N THR A 261 -0.63 6.29 8.08
CA THR A 261 -1.47 7.29 7.42
C THR A 261 -0.88 7.68 6.07
N LEU A 262 -1.59 7.36 5.00
CA LEU A 262 -1.28 7.79 3.64
C LEU A 262 -1.95 9.14 3.36
N ILE A 263 -1.17 10.15 2.97
CA ILE A 263 -1.66 11.47 2.59
C ILE A 263 -1.31 11.72 1.14
N ARG A 264 -2.30 12.05 0.35
CA ARG A 264 -2.15 12.35 -1.09
C ARG A 264 -3.01 13.54 -1.46
N ARG A 265 -2.64 14.22 -2.55
CA ARG A 265 -3.45 15.31 -3.09
C ARG A 265 -4.80 14.79 -3.56
N GLY A 266 -4.79 13.58 -4.12
CA GLY A 266 -5.97 12.92 -4.63
C GLY A 266 -6.44 13.51 -5.96
N TYR A 267 -7.64 13.14 -6.34
CA TYR A 267 -8.31 13.64 -7.52
C TYR A 267 -9.67 14.16 -7.07
N LYS A 268 -10.01 15.35 -7.52
CA LYS A 268 -11.34 15.88 -7.26
C LYS A 268 -12.36 14.99 -7.96
N LEU A 269 -13.20 14.37 -7.14
CA LEU A 269 -14.22 13.49 -7.61
C LEU A 269 -15.50 14.28 -7.90
N PHE A 270 -16.28 13.79 -8.86
CA PHE A 270 -17.59 14.33 -9.16
C PHE A 270 -18.64 13.24 -9.17
N LYS A 271 -19.87 13.65 -8.92
CA LYS A 271 -21.07 12.86 -9.03
C LYS A 271 -22.08 13.65 -9.87
N SER A 272 -22.62 13.01 -10.92
CA SER A 272 -23.63 13.64 -11.77
C SER A 272 -24.73 12.64 -12.14
N HIS A 273 -25.91 13.15 -12.37
CA HIS A 273 -27.06 12.37 -12.85
C HIS A 273 -27.38 12.67 -14.32
N SER A 274 -26.52 13.42 -15.00
CA SER A 274 -26.70 13.86 -16.38
C SER A 274 -25.42 13.66 -17.20
N VAL A 275 -25.57 13.18 -18.42
CA VAL A 275 -24.45 13.07 -19.38
C VAL A 275 -24.01 14.45 -19.84
N GLU A 276 -24.95 15.40 -19.91
CA GLU A 276 -24.71 16.78 -20.34
C GLU A 276 -23.77 17.53 -19.36
N GLU A 277 -23.98 17.35 -18.04
CA GLU A 277 -23.14 17.95 -17.00
C GLU A 277 -21.71 17.41 -17.03
N VAL A 278 -21.56 16.12 -17.28
CA VAL A 278 -20.26 15.45 -17.34
C VAL A 278 -19.48 15.82 -18.62
N GLY A 279 -20.20 16.17 -19.67
CA GLY A 279 -19.65 16.47 -20.98
C GLY A 279 -19.68 15.25 -21.91
N PRO A 280 -20.69 15.20 -22.82
CA PRO A 280 -20.96 14.01 -23.65
C PRO A 280 -19.79 13.61 -24.55
N GLU A 281 -19.01 14.56 -25.06
CA GLU A 281 -17.85 14.26 -25.91
C GLU A 281 -16.70 13.64 -25.10
N ARG A 282 -16.44 14.12 -23.89
CA ARG A 282 -15.40 13.54 -23.01
C ARG A 282 -15.77 12.11 -22.64
N LEU A 283 -17.01 11.89 -22.20
CA LEU A 283 -17.50 10.55 -21.88
C LEU A 283 -17.48 9.61 -23.07
N ARG A 284 -17.83 10.12 -24.29
CA ARG A 284 -17.74 9.34 -25.54
C ARG A 284 -16.31 8.91 -25.85
N ASN A 285 -15.34 9.75 -25.63
CA ASN A 285 -13.93 9.43 -25.84
C ASN A 285 -13.45 8.35 -24.85
N VAL A 286 -13.80 8.45 -23.58
CA VAL A 286 -13.50 7.44 -22.56
C VAL A 286 -14.13 6.09 -22.90
N LEU A 287 -15.40 6.09 -23.34
CA LEU A 287 -16.08 4.86 -23.79
C LEU A 287 -15.38 4.23 -25.00
N ARG A 288 -14.95 5.02 -25.99
CA ARG A 288 -14.23 4.49 -27.17
C ARG A 288 -12.87 3.90 -26.79
N GLU A 289 -12.19 4.51 -25.83
CA GLU A 289 -10.86 4.10 -25.41
C GLU A 289 -10.87 2.88 -24.49
N ARG A 290 -11.86 2.78 -23.56
CA ARG A 290 -11.79 1.87 -22.42
C ARG A 290 -12.96 0.89 -22.32
N ASP A 291 -14.14 1.20 -22.91
CA ASP A 291 -15.28 0.28 -22.89
C ASP A 291 -15.07 -0.89 -23.87
N GLU A 292 -15.12 -2.11 -23.36
CA GLU A 292 -14.89 -3.30 -24.17
C GLU A 292 -15.95 -3.49 -25.27
N ASP A 293 -17.22 -3.20 -24.96
CA ASP A 293 -18.31 -3.35 -25.92
C ASP A 293 -18.15 -2.39 -27.11
N VAL A 294 -17.59 -1.19 -26.83
CA VAL A 294 -17.29 -0.20 -27.88
C VAL A 294 -16.02 -0.56 -28.65
N ARG A 295 -14.98 -0.99 -27.97
CA ARG A 295 -13.70 -1.40 -28.59
C ARG A 295 -13.87 -2.62 -29.50
N GLU A 296 -14.71 -3.56 -29.13
CA GLU A 296 -15.01 -4.76 -29.90
C GLU A 296 -16.18 -4.56 -30.91
N ASN A 297 -16.65 -3.33 -31.08
CA ASN A 297 -17.75 -2.96 -31.96
C ASN A 297 -19.06 -3.73 -31.68
N ARG A 298 -19.28 -4.19 -30.44
CA ARG A 298 -20.56 -4.81 -30.03
C ARG A 298 -21.63 -3.78 -29.79
N LYS A 299 -21.27 -2.59 -29.28
CA LYS A 299 -22.15 -1.45 -29.07
C LYS A 299 -21.47 -0.16 -29.49
N SER A 300 -22.26 0.82 -29.94
CA SER A 300 -21.74 2.18 -30.11
C SER A 300 -21.91 3.01 -28.82
N ALA A 301 -21.11 4.05 -28.65
CA ALA A 301 -21.27 4.97 -27.54
C ALA A 301 -22.66 5.62 -27.50
N ALA A 302 -23.28 5.86 -28.67
CA ALA A 302 -24.64 6.37 -28.77
C ALA A 302 -25.70 5.36 -28.24
N GLN A 303 -25.51 4.09 -28.47
CA GLN A 303 -26.37 3.03 -27.91
C GLN A 303 -26.24 2.98 -26.39
N ILE A 304 -24.99 3.10 -25.85
CA ILE A 304 -24.76 3.15 -24.41
C ILE A 304 -25.48 4.36 -23.79
N PHE A 305 -25.38 5.54 -24.39
CA PHE A 305 -26.11 6.72 -23.92
C PHE A 305 -27.64 6.52 -23.94
N SER A 306 -28.16 5.92 -25.00
CA SER A 306 -29.58 5.56 -25.08
C SER A 306 -30.01 4.53 -24.03
N GLU A 307 -29.12 3.61 -23.65
CA GLU A 307 -29.38 2.64 -22.57
C GLU A 307 -29.39 3.33 -21.20
N LEU A 308 -28.48 4.28 -20.96
CA LEU A 308 -28.43 5.03 -19.71
C LEU A 308 -29.72 5.83 -19.45
N THR A 309 -30.31 6.42 -20.48
CA THR A 309 -31.54 7.22 -20.34
C THR A 309 -32.80 6.40 -20.06
N LYS A 310 -32.74 5.07 -20.13
CA LYS A 310 -33.91 4.19 -19.85
C LYS A 310 -34.24 4.06 -18.36
N ALA A 311 -33.30 4.35 -17.46
CA ALA A 311 -33.48 4.28 -16.02
C ALA A 311 -32.67 5.40 -15.34
N PRO A 312 -33.05 5.82 -14.13
CA PRO A 312 -32.20 6.72 -13.35
C PRO A 312 -30.79 6.15 -13.21
N PHE A 313 -29.79 7.00 -13.34
CA PHE A 313 -28.40 6.63 -13.24
C PHE A 313 -27.59 7.70 -12.50
N THR A 314 -26.43 7.31 -12.03
CA THR A 314 -25.42 8.21 -11.48
C THR A 314 -24.07 7.88 -12.12
N ILE A 315 -23.38 8.92 -12.56
CA ILE A 315 -22.02 8.85 -13.05
C ILE A 315 -21.12 9.35 -11.92
N TYR A 316 -20.17 8.52 -11.51
CA TYR A 316 -19.09 8.88 -10.61
C TYR A 316 -17.81 8.94 -11.42
N GLY A 317 -16.98 9.95 -11.16
CA GLY A 317 -15.71 10.07 -11.87
C GLY A 317 -14.76 11.06 -11.21
N ASP A 318 -13.57 11.15 -11.75
CA ASP A 318 -12.58 12.16 -11.41
C ASP A 318 -12.47 13.23 -12.51
N GLU A 319 -12.01 14.43 -12.16
CA GLU A 319 -11.90 15.55 -13.12
C GLU A 319 -11.03 15.24 -14.35
N ALA A 320 -10.02 14.36 -14.19
CA ALA A 320 -9.15 13.95 -15.28
C ALA A 320 -9.77 12.84 -16.16
N PHE A 321 -10.91 12.27 -15.76
CA PHE A 321 -11.56 11.13 -16.43
C PHE A 321 -10.69 9.87 -16.48
N GLU A 322 -9.82 9.69 -15.50
CA GLU A 322 -9.02 8.49 -15.38
C GLU A 322 -9.85 7.26 -14.94
N CYS A 323 -10.91 7.50 -14.14
CA CYS A 323 -11.89 6.50 -13.76
C CYS A 323 -13.31 7.04 -13.87
N ILE A 324 -14.18 6.30 -14.53
CA ILE A 324 -15.61 6.59 -14.62
C ILE A 324 -16.39 5.35 -14.23
N ALA A 325 -17.28 5.48 -13.26
CA ALA A 325 -18.22 4.44 -12.86
C ALA A 325 -19.65 4.89 -13.13
N ILE A 326 -20.47 4.03 -13.72
CA ILE A 326 -21.88 4.32 -14.04
C ILE A 326 -22.76 3.32 -13.31
N VAL A 327 -23.58 3.81 -12.38
CA VAL A 327 -24.53 3.03 -11.60
C VAL A 327 -25.93 3.33 -12.07
N SER A 328 -26.67 2.31 -12.49
CA SER A 328 -28.10 2.40 -12.82
C SER A 328 -28.94 1.98 -11.61
N HIS A 329 -29.92 2.78 -11.21
CA HIS A 329 -30.73 2.57 -10.02
C HIS A 329 -32.20 2.92 -10.20
N PRO A 330 -32.99 2.12 -10.95
CA PRO A 330 -34.42 2.33 -11.05
C PRO A 330 -35.08 2.25 -9.67
N PRO A 331 -36.16 3.01 -9.44
CA PRO A 331 -36.87 3.02 -8.17
C PRO A 331 -37.35 1.62 -7.78
N GLY A 332 -37.06 1.22 -6.52
CA GLY A 332 -37.52 -0.07 -5.98
C GLY A 332 -36.65 -1.27 -6.33
N GLU A 333 -35.64 -1.12 -7.17
CA GLU A 333 -34.72 -2.20 -7.53
C GLU A 333 -33.32 -2.00 -6.94
N VAL A 334 -32.55 -3.09 -6.87
CA VAL A 334 -31.13 -3.01 -6.45
C VAL A 334 -30.32 -2.29 -7.53
N PRO A 335 -29.47 -1.33 -7.16
CA PRO A 335 -28.58 -0.64 -8.08
C PRO A 335 -27.60 -1.62 -8.76
N VAL A 336 -27.30 -1.34 -10.02
CA VAL A 336 -26.33 -2.12 -10.81
C VAL A 336 -25.24 -1.20 -11.31
N LEU A 337 -23.98 -1.49 -10.96
CA LEU A 337 -22.84 -0.87 -11.60
C LEU A 337 -22.72 -1.43 -13.03
N THR A 338 -23.13 -0.64 -14.00
CA THR A 338 -23.22 -1.05 -15.41
C THR A 338 -21.90 -0.89 -16.14
N ARG A 339 -21.07 0.07 -15.71
CA ARG A 339 -19.75 0.34 -16.28
C ARG A 339 -18.77 0.77 -15.20
N LEU A 340 -17.55 0.25 -15.29
CA LEU A 340 -16.39 0.72 -14.55
C LEU A 340 -15.25 0.87 -15.57
N LEU A 341 -14.97 2.09 -15.97
CA LEU A 341 -14.00 2.45 -17.01
C LEU A 341 -12.76 2.99 -16.34
N THR A 342 -11.68 2.26 -16.33
CA THR A 342 -10.45 2.61 -15.62
C THR A 342 -9.28 2.76 -16.57
N SER A 343 -8.39 3.69 -16.28
CA SER A 343 -7.07 3.78 -16.89
C SER A 343 -6.03 3.09 -15.99
N ARG A 344 -4.84 2.88 -16.53
CA ARG A 344 -3.70 2.44 -15.70
C ARG A 344 -3.36 3.44 -14.60
N THR A 345 -3.46 4.73 -14.90
CA THR A 345 -3.25 5.82 -13.93
C THR A 345 -4.25 5.75 -12.78
N ALA A 346 -5.52 5.48 -13.08
CA ALA A 346 -6.56 5.34 -12.05
C ALA A 346 -6.26 4.20 -11.06
N VAL A 347 -5.84 3.05 -11.58
CA VAL A 347 -5.49 1.90 -10.74
C VAL A 347 -4.24 2.17 -9.91
N MET A 348 -3.20 2.80 -10.50
CA MET A 348 -1.95 3.10 -9.81
C MET A 348 -2.09 4.16 -8.72
N ASN A 349 -3.02 5.10 -8.89
CA ASN A 349 -3.23 6.22 -7.97
C ASN A 349 -4.44 6.00 -7.05
N ASN A 350 -4.97 4.78 -6.96
CA ASN A 350 -6.12 4.39 -6.15
C ASN A 350 -7.39 5.25 -6.39
N ILE A 351 -7.54 5.82 -7.59
CA ILE A 351 -8.75 6.60 -7.94
C ILE A 351 -9.97 5.69 -7.95
N VAL A 352 -9.78 4.42 -8.38
CA VAL A 352 -10.84 3.41 -8.41
C VAL A 352 -11.42 3.21 -7.01
N ASP A 353 -10.55 3.07 -6.00
CA ASP A 353 -10.99 2.87 -4.61
C ASP A 353 -11.68 4.11 -4.03
N ASN A 354 -11.21 5.32 -4.38
CA ASN A 354 -11.87 6.55 -3.96
C ASN A 354 -13.29 6.65 -4.55
N ILE A 355 -13.46 6.36 -5.84
CA ILE A 355 -14.77 6.33 -6.49
C ILE A 355 -15.65 5.22 -5.88
N TRP A 356 -15.05 4.07 -5.56
CA TRP A 356 -15.75 2.98 -4.91
C TRP A 356 -16.29 3.37 -3.52
N GLN A 357 -15.50 4.10 -2.72
CA GLN A 357 -15.96 4.63 -1.43
C GLN A 357 -17.16 5.57 -1.59
N LEU A 358 -17.17 6.43 -2.62
CA LEU A 358 -18.33 7.26 -2.93
C LEU A 358 -19.56 6.42 -3.28
N ILE A 359 -19.39 5.41 -4.13
CA ILE A 359 -20.46 4.48 -4.52
C ILE A 359 -20.98 3.74 -3.29
N HIS A 360 -20.08 3.24 -2.44
CA HIS A 360 -20.44 2.49 -1.22
C HIS A 360 -21.19 3.36 -0.20
N ARG A 361 -20.84 4.64 -0.10
CA ARG A 361 -21.55 5.62 0.76
C ARG A 361 -22.97 5.87 0.28
N ASP A 362 -23.17 5.93 -1.06
CA ASP A 362 -24.46 6.26 -1.66
C ASP A 362 -25.36 5.01 -1.81
N HIS A 363 -24.79 3.83 -1.94
CA HIS A 363 -25.52 2.59 -2.20
C HIS A 363 -25.16 1.52 -1.16
N ARG A 364 -26.12 1.14 -0.31
CA ARG A 364 -25.93 0.05 0.68
C ARG A 364 -25.90 -1.35 0.06
N ARG A 365 -26.42 -1.48 -1.16
CA ARG A 365 -26.47 -2.73 -1.93
C ARG A 365 -26.08 -2.42 -3.36
N LEU A 366 -25.29 -3.28 -3.96
CA LEU A 366 -24.89 -3.13 -5.36
C LEU A 366 -24.63 -4.48 -5.98
N VAL A 367 -24.93 -4.58 -7.28
CA VAL A 367 -24.60 -5.75 -8.11
C VAL A 367 -23.80 -5.27 -9.31
N TRP A 368 -22.80 -6.04 -9.73
CA TRP A 368 -22.06 -5.78 -10.96
C TRP A 368 -21.55 -7.06 -11.60
N THR A 369 -21.08 -6.94 -12.82
CA THR A 369 -20.55 -8.06 -13.59
C THR A 369 -19.19 -7.71 -14.17
N SER A 370 -18.31 -8.69 -14.25
CA SER A 370 -17.05 -8.58 -14.98
C SER A 370 -16.73 -9.86 -15.75
N ARG A 371 -15.79 -9.79 -16.67
CA ARG A 371 -15.26 -10.97 -17.36
C ARG A 371 -14.21 -11.65 -16.51
N ALA A 372 -13.96 -12.94 -16.75
CA ALA A 372 -12.93 -13.69 -16.02
C ALA A 372 -11.50 -13.28 -16.43
N ASP A 373 -11.34 -12.65 -17.59
CA ASP A 373 -10.10 -12.10 -18.13
C ASP A 373 -9.93 -10.59 -17.88
N ASP A 374 -10.78 -9.99 -17.04
CA ASP A 374 -10.66 -8.60 -16.61
C ASP A 374 -9.33 -8.36 -15.89
N GLU A 375 -8.60 -7.34 -16.30
CA GLU A 375 -7.30 -6.97 -15.68
C GLU A 375 -7.46 -6.60 -14.20
N ASN A 376 -8.64 -6.10 -13.80
CA ASN A 376 -8.95 -5.69 -12.43
C ASN A 376 -9.66 -6.80 -11.63
N ARG A 377 -9.57 -8.06 -12.05
CA ARG A 377 -10.29 -9.18 -11.42
C ARG A 377 -10.08 -9.28 -9.92
N THR A 378 -8.86 -9.10 -9.44
CA THR A 378 -8.53 -9.15 -8.01
C THR A 378 -9.31 -8.09 -7.24
N TRP A 379 -9.35 -6.86 -7.75
CA TRP A 379 -10.11 -5.76 -7.19
C TRP A 379 -11.60 -6.08 -7.02
N HIS A 380 -12.23 -6.72 -8.04
CA HIS A 380 -13.64 -7.11 -7.94
C HIS A 380 -13.91 -8.10 -6.81
N PHE A 381 -13.01 -9.08 -6.59
CA PHE A 381 -13.16 -10.06 -5.51
C PHE A 381 -12.90 -9.46 -4.13
N GLU A 382 -12.01 -8.49 -4.01
CA GLU A 382 -11.69 -7.81 -2.75
C GLU A 382 -12.84 -6.90 -2.27
N HIS A 383 -13.65 -6.39 -3.20
CA HIS A 383 -14.72 -5.44 -2.90
C HIS A 383 -16.14 -6.06 -2.91
N ALA A 384 -16.25 -7.36 -3.05
CA ALA A 384 -17.53 -8.07 -3.09
C ALA A 384 -17.73 -8.92 -1.83
N ASP A 385 -18.95 -8.91 -1.27
CA ASP A 385 -19.35 -9.86 -0.22
C ASP A 385 -19.52 -11.28 -0.77
N GLY A 386 -19.84 -11.38 -2.07
CA GLY A 386 -19.94 -12.65 -2.75
C GLY A 386 -19.95 -12.55 -4.26
N SER A 387 -19.71 -13.69 -4.89
CA SER A 387 -19.64 -13.76 -6.35
C SER A 387 -20.10 -15.09 -6.91
N PHE A 388 -20.57 -15.07 -8.17
CA PHE A 388 -20.89 -16.25 -8.97
C PHE A 388 -20.12 -16.22 -10.28
N THR A 389 -19.20 -17.14 -10.45
CA THR A 389 -18.39 -17.23 -11.68
C THR A 389 -18.82 -18.40 -12.54
N ARG A 390 -19.15 -18.14 -13.83
CA ARG A 390 -19.51 -19.16 -14.80
C ARG A 390 -19.20 -18.71 -16.23
N ASN A 391 -18.76 -19.64 -17.07
CA ASN A 391 -18.50 -19.42 -18.48
C ASN A 391 -17.66 -18.16 -18.76
N ARG A 392 -16.56 -17.98 -18.01
CA ARG A 392 -15.68 -16.81 -18.08
C ARG A 392 -16.37 -15.47 -17.76
N ARG A 393 -17.47 -15.48 -17.01
CA ARG A 393 -18.18 -14.30 -16.54
C ARG A 393 -18.40 -14.42 -15.04
N SER A 394 -18.24 -13.32 -14.33
CA SER A 394 -18.43 -13.24 -12.87
C SER A 394 -19.47 -12.17 -12.57
N LEU A 395 -20.40 -12.50 -11.72
CA LEU A 395 -21.34 -11.58 -11.10
C LEU A 395 -20.91 -11.39 -9.66
N PHE A 396 -20.88 -10.17 -9.22
CA PHE A 396 -20.49 -9.75 -7.89
C PHE A 396 -21.61 -8.99 -7.21
N TYR A 397 -21.64 -9.02 -5.89
CA TYR A 397 -22.59 -8.23 -5.10
C TYR A 397 -21.99 -7.87 -3.75
N TYR A 398 -22.47 -6.78 -3.17
CA TYR A 398 -22.26 -6.46 -1.76
C TYR A 398 -23.55 -5.94 -1.10
N GLY A 399 -23.58 -5.97 0.26
CA GLY A 399 -24.69 -5.50 1.08
C GLY A 399 -25.93 -6.42 1.05
N ILE A 400 -25.82 -7.65 0.55
CA ILE A 400 -26.88 -8.65 0.54
C ILE A 400 -26.41 -9.83 1.38
N GLN A 401 -26.93 -9.95 2.61
CA GLN A 401 -26.41 -10.89 3.61
C GLN A 401 -27.04 -12.27 3.54
N ASP A 402 -28.32 -12.37 3.12
CA ASP A 402 -29.04 -13.64 3.05
C ASP A 402 -28.98 -14.23 1.64
N VAL A 403 -28.65 -15.52 1.55
CA VAL A 403 -28.60 -16.28 0.28
C VAL A 403 -29.96 -16.27 -0.45
N GLY A 404 -31.06 -16.34 0.30
CA GLY A 404 -32.42 -16.24 -0.25
C GLY A 404 -32.70 -14.87 -0.88
N ASP A 405 -32.21 -13.81 -0.26
CA ASP A 405 -32.30 -12.45 -0.80
C ASP A 405 -31.43 -12.29 -2.04
N VAL A 406 -30.23 -12.87 -2.06
CA VAL A 406 -29.38 -12.88 -3.27
C VAL A 406 -30.13 -13.53 -4.44
N GLU A 407 -30.73 -14.69 -4.23
CA GLU A 407 -31.46 -15.40 -5.27
C GLU A 407 -32.66 -14.59 -5.79
N ARG A 408 -33.42 -13.96 -4.89
CA ARG A 408 -34.55 -13.09 -5.25
C ARG A 408 -34.10 -11.90 -6.09
N VAL A 409 -33.09 -11.16 -5.62
CA VAL A 409 -32.54 -9.99 -6.31
C VAL A 409 -32.01 -10.36 -7.69
N MET A 410 -31.30 -11.49 -7.81
CA MET A 410 -30.78 -11.93 -9.11
C MET A 410 -31.89 -12.25 -10.10
N ARG A 411 -32.99 -12.87 -9.65
CA ARG A 411 -34.17 -13.15 -10.49
C ARG A 411 -34.90 -11.86 -10.91
N GLU A 412 -35.03 -10.90 -10.01
CA GLU A 412 -35.59 -9.58 -10.33
C GLU A 412 -34.77 -8.87 -11.40
N LEU A 413 -33.45 -8.82 -11.26
CA LEU A 413 -32.55 -8.21 -12.22
C LEU A 413 -32.52 -8.94 -13.58
N GLU A 414 -32.69 -10.27 -13.59
CA GLU A 414 -32.85 -11.03 -14.83
C GLU A 414 -34.19 -10.69 -15.52
N SER A 415 -35.28 -10.66 -14.77
CA SER A 415 -36.61 -10.39 -15.30
C SER A 415 -36.73 -8.97 -15.87
N SER A 416 -36.05 -8.01 -15.27
CA SER A 416 -35.97 -6.63 -15.76
C SER A 416 -34.88 -6.40 -16.83
N HIS A 417 -34.21 -7.45 -17.28
CA HIS A 417 -33.14 -7.42 -18.31
C HIS A 417 -31.95 -6.52 -17.94
N ARG A 418 -31.69 -6.36 -16.66
CA ARG A 418 -30.56 -5.55 -16.15
C ARG A 418 -29.26 -6.36 -16.03
N ILE A 419 -29.37 -7.68 -15.87
CA ILE A 419 -28.25 -8.61 -15.97
C ILE A 419 -28.60 -9.70 -16.99
N GLU A 420 -27.57 -10.22 -17.65
CA GLU A 420 -27.73 -11.32 -18.57
C GLU A 420 -27.92 -12.64 -17.80
N ARG A 421 -28.78 -13.51 -18.29
CA ARG A 421 -29.01 -14.84 -17.73
C ARG A 421 -27.73 -15.68 -17.59
N ALA A 422 -26.73 -15.41 -18.43
CA ALA A 422 -25.45 -16.09 -18.40
C ALA A 422 -24.69 -15.92 -17.07
N TYR A 423 -24.92 -14.83 -16.33
CA TYR A 423 -24.29 -14.58 -15.03
C TYR A 423 -24.95 -15.33 -13.87
N ILE A 424 -26.21 -15.80 -14.05
CA ILE A 424 -26.96 -16.44 -12.97
C ILE A 424 -26.52 -17.89 -12.82
N PRO A 425 -26.22 -18.35 -11.60
CA PRO A 425 -25.90 -19.76 -11.33
C PRO A 425 -27.02 -20.72 -11.74
N LEU A 426 -26.66 -21.95 -12.09
CA LEU A 426 -27.65 -22.95 -12.54
C LEU A 426 -28.75 -23.25 -11.52
N ASN A 427 -28.42 -23.24 -10.24
CA ASN A 427 -29.37 -23.44 -9.14
C ASN A 427 -30.42 -22.32 -9.07
N MET A 428 -30.05 -21.08 -9.41
CA MET A 428 -30.96 -19.94 -9.47
C MET A 428 -31.80 -19.89 -10.76
N ARG A 429 -31.41 -20.63 -11.79
CA ARG A 429 -32.12 -20.69 -13.08
C ARG A 429 -33.29 -21.63 -13.10
N ARG A 430 -33.49 -22.44 -12.06
CA ARG A 430 -34.63 -23.36 -11.98
C ARG A 430 -35.89 -22.55 -11.74
N THR A 431 -36.77 -22.52 -12.75
CA THR A 431 -38.18 -22.17 -12.57
C THR A 431 -38.82 -23.17 -11.60
N PRO A 432 -39.69 -22.74 -10.69
CA PRO A 432 -40.46 -23.68 -9.90
C PRO A 432 -41.43 -24.43 -10.79
N SER A 433 -41.02 -25.54 -11.35
CA SER A 433 -41.97 -26.49 -11.95
C SER A 433 -42.24 -27.57 -10.92
N SER A 434 -43.49 -27.59 -10.50
CA SER A 434 -44.19 -28.68 -9.80
C SER A 434 -43.50 -29.27 -8.56
N ALA A 435 -44.03 -28.90 -7.43
CA ALA A 435 -43.91 -29.66 -6.21
C ALA A 435 -44.22 -31.15 -6.48
N ARG A 436 -43.17 -31.96 -6.52
CA ARG A 436 -43.34 -33.39 -6.26
C ARG A 436 -43.18 -33.57 -4.75
N GLU A 437 -44.28 -33.81 -4.11
CA GLU A 437 -44.35 -34.36 -2.76
C GLU A 437 -43.45 -35.59 -2.66
N TYR A 438 -42.37 -35.48 -1.90
CA TYR A 438 -41.68 -36.67 -1.41
C TYR A 438 -42.36 -37.12 -0.14
N THR A 439 -43.18 -38.15 -0.25
CA THR A 439 -43.66 -38.94 0.87
C THR A 439 -42.48 -39.47 1.68
N THR A 440 -42.39 -39.05 2.89
CA THR A 440 -41.49 -39.58 3.90
C THR A 440 -41.90 -41.00 4.27
N SER A 441 -41.11 -42.00 3.92
CA SER A 441 -41.20 -43.32 4.54
C SER A 441 -40.40 -43.29 5.84
N THR A 442 -41.10 -43.42 6.92
CA THR A 442 -40.61 -43.61 8.27
C THR A 442 -39.87 -44.93 8.41
N GLY A 443 -38.65 -44.90 8.89
CA GLY A 443 -37.91 -46.04 9.37
C GLY A 443 -37.00 -45.58 10.52
N GLY A 444 -37.52 -45.77 11.74
CA GLY A 444 -36.86 -45.31 12.95
C GLY A 444 -35.63 -46.10 13.35
N ARG A 445 -34.71 -45.40 13.99
CA ARG A 445 -33.95 -45.93 15.14
C ARG A 445 -33.41 -44.77 15.98
N ALA A 446 -33.96 -44.69 17.18
CA ALA A 446 -33.50 -43.83 18.24
C ALA A 446 -32.24 -44.43 18.89
N VAL A 447 -31.27 -43.62 19.28
CA VAL A 447 -30.34 -43.84 20.40
C VAL A 447 -29.89 -42.47 20.95
N PRO A 448 -29.61 -42.36 22.26
CA PRO A 448 -30.05 -41.25 23.09
C PRO A 448 -29.02 -40.19 23.43
N ALA A 449 -29.52 -39.11 24.02
CA ALA A 449 -28.79 -38.02 24.60
C ALA A 449 -28.05 -38.38 25.90
N ALA A 450 -26.85 -37.86 26.09
CA ALA A 450 -26.27 -37.58 27.41
C ALA A 450 -25.23 -36.47 27.27
N ALA A 451 -25.55 -35.29 27.72
CA ALA A 451 -25.21 -34.65 28.99
C ALA A 451 -23.86 -33.93 29.01
N GLN A 452 -23.98 -32.61 28.94
CA GLN A 452 -23.39 -31.60 29.85
C GLN A 452 -22.05 -31.88 30.52
N ARG A 453 -21.07 -30.99 30.33
CA ARG A 453 -20.47 -30.11 31.38
C ARG A 453 -19.21 -29.41 30.92
N SER A 454 -19.20 -28.08 30.94
CA SER A 454 -18.02 -27.28 31.23
C SER A 454 -17.59 -27.47 32.69
N PRO A 455 -16.36 -27.25 33.10
CA PRO A 455 -15.93 -25.92 33.45
C PRO A 455 -14.41 -25.56 33.25
N LEU A 456 -14.14 -24.27 33.19
CA LEU A 456 -13.00 -23.53 33.67
C LEU A 456 -11.91 -24.25 34.49
N ALA A 457 -10.63 -24.09 34.09
CA ALA A 457 -9.46 -23.94 34.97
C ALA A 457 -8.29 -23.47 34.13
N ALA A 458 -7.81 -22.24 34.29
CA ALA A 458 -6.81 -21.81 35.26
C ALA A 458 -5.37 -21.92 34.74
N PHE A 459 -4.80 -20.74 34.62
CA PHE A 459 -3.37 -20.33 34.61
C PHE A 459 -2.36 -21.37 35.12
N ALA A 460 -1.27 -21.53 34.35
CA ALA A 460 0.03 -21.90 34.88
C ALA A 460 1.18 -21.28 34.02
N PRO A 461 2.33 -20.95 34.61
CA PRO A 461 3.26 -19.94 34.13
C PRO A 461 4.32 -20.48 33.17
N ARG A 462 4.82 -19.57 32.32
CA ARG A 462 5.95 -19.80 31.39
C ARG A 462 7.27 -20.02 32.14
N PRO A 463 8.13 -20.96 31.72
CA PRO A 463 9.51 -20.97 32.13
C PRO A 463 10.37 -20.03 31.28
N LYS A 464 11.21 -19.26 31.97
CA LYS A 464 12.30 -18.46 31.40
C LYS A 464 13.36 -19.38 30.82
N LEU A 465 13.74 -19.18 29.56
CA LEU A 465 14.97 -19.78 29.03
C LEU A 465 16.08 -18.74 28.99
N HIS A 466 17.17 -19.13 29.61
CA HIS A 466 18.42 -18.40 29.66
C HIS A 466 19.14 -18.41 28.30
N THR A 467 19.68 -17.27 27.96
CA THR A 467 20.66 -16.98 26.92
C THR A 467 21.89 -17.90 27.02
N ALA A 468 22.27 -18.49 25.89
CA ALA A 468 23.65 -18.93 25.65
C ALA A 468 24.10 -18.36 24.31
N HIS A 469 24.98 -17.37 24.36
CA HIS A 469 25.77 -16.91 23.23
C HIS A 469 26.72 -18.02 22.79
N THR A 470 26.64 -18.42 21.54
CA THR A 470 27.77 -19.07 20.87
C THR A 470 27.96 -18.40 19.52
N MET A 471 28.97 -17.55 19.44
CA MET A 471 29.52 -17.06 18.18
C MET A 471 30.08 -18.23 17.40
N LEU A 472 29.55 -18.49 16.22
CA LEU A 472 30.21 -19.27 15.19
C LEU A 472 30.44 -18.38 13.97
N ALA A 473 31.70 -17.95 13.85
CA ALA A 473 32.23 -17.40 12.61
C ALA A 473 32.06 -18.47 11.52
N ARG A 474 31.22 -18.24 10.51
CA ARG A 474 31.19 -19.06 9.30
C ARG A 474 32.10 -18.43 8.26
N THR A 475 33.21 -19.06 8.07
CA THR A 475 34.04 -19.00 6.88
C THR A 475 33.22 -19.30 5.63
N TYR A 476 33.34 -18.46 4.62
CA TYR A 476 32.82 -18.73 3.28
C TYR A 476 33.63 -19.87 2.66
N ALA A 477 32.99 -21.00 2.49
CA ALA A 477 33.51 -22.12 1.73
C ALA A 477 32.49 -22.56 0.69
N THR A 478 32.90 -22.49 -0.57
CA THR A 478 32.67 -23.39 -1.70
C THR A 478 31.31 -24.10 -1.80
N GLU A 479 30.68 -23.96 -2.99
CA GLU A 479 29.59 -24.78 -3.55
C GLU A 479 28.51 -25.18 -2.55
N ALA A 480 27.62 -24.24 -2.24
CA ALA A 480 26.40 -24.56 -1.52
C ALA A 480 25.44 -25.29 -2.47
N GLU A 481 25.12 -26.55 -2.17
CA GLU A 481 24.00 -27.25 -2.80
C GLU A 481 22.76 -26.36 -2.84
N ALA A 482 22.10 -26.31 -4.00
CA ALA A 482 20.90 -25.53 -4.17
C ALA A 482 19.81 -25.97 -3.17
N LYS A 483 19.25 -25.05 -2.43
CA LYS A 483 18.18 -25.34 -1.48
C LYS A 483 16.87 -25.59 -2.21
N ARG A 484 16.23 -26.68 -1.89
CA ARG A 484 14.94 -27.07 -2.48
C ARG A 484 13.81 -26.30 -1.80
N VAL A 485 12.91 -25.75 -2.61
CA VAL A 485 11.78 -24.94 -2.18
C VAL A 485 10.47 -25.58 -2.63
N ALA A 486 9.51 -25.72 -1.72
CA ALA A 486 8.14 -26.08 -2.04
C ALA A 486 7.26 -24.81 -2.06
N LEU A 487 6.49 -24.59 -3.13
CA LEU A 487 5.67 -23.40 -3.31
C LEU A 487 4.19 -23.78 -3.31
N VAL A 488 3.44 -23.31 -2.31
CA VAL A 488 1.98 -23.47 -2.22
C VAL A 488 1.31 -22.25 -2.83
N GLY A 489 0.35 -22.48 -3.73
CA GLY A 489 -0.37 -21.38 -4.41
C GLY A 489 0.39 -20.77 -5.59
N ALA A 490 1.21 -21.55 -6.27
CA ALA A 490 2.03 -21.12 -7.41
C ALA A 490 1.23 -20.54 -8.60
N ARG A 491 -0.07 -20.78 -8.66
CA ARG A 491 -0.97 -20.28 -9.71
C ARG A 491 -1.28 -18.79 -9.58
N GLY A 492 -1.32 -18.27 -8.35
CA GLY A 492 -1.62 -16.87 -8.09
C GLY A 492 -0.54 -15.94 -8.64
N TYR A 493 -0.86 -14.65 -8.75
CA TYR A 493 0.07 -13.64 -9.24
C TYR A 493 1.39 -13.64 -8.47
N THR A 494 1.31 -13.66 -7.15
CA THR A 494 2.47 -13.75 -6.24
C THR A 494 3.24 -15.06 -6.44
N GLY A 495 2.52 -16.18 -6.63
CA GLY A 495 3.12 -17.49 -6.86
C GLY A 495 3.95 -17.55 -8.15
N ARG A 496 3.45 -16.99 -9.25
CA ARG A 496 4.19 -16.89 -10.52
C ARG A 496 5.45 -16.02 -10.40
N SER A 497 5.34 -14.90 -9.69
CA SER A 497 6.50 -14.02 -9.44
C SER A 497 7.56 -14.73 -8.58
N LEU A 498 7.14 -15.56 -7.60
CA LEU A 498 8.05 -16.38 -6.81
C LEU A 498 8.71 -17.48 -7.65
N VAL A 499 7.99 -18.12 -8.57
CA VAL A 499 8.57 -19.09 -9.53
C VAL A 499 9.70 -18.43 -10.31
N GLN A 500 9.48 -17.25 -10.88
CA GLN A 500 10.50 -16.52 -11.65
C GLN A 500 11.69 -16.08 -10.78
N LEU A 501 11.43 -15.65 -9.54
CA LEU A 501 12.50 -15.30 -8.59
C LEU A 501 13.37 -16.52 -8.25
N ILE A 502 12.76 -17.69 -8.00
CA ILE A 502 13.47 -18.92 -7.69
C ILE A 502 14.22 -19.42 -8.93
N ASP A 503 13.61 -19.30 -10.11
CA ASP A 503 14.26 -19.67 -11.39
C ASP A 503 15.52 -18.85 -11.66
N ASN A 504 15.51 -17.57 -11.31
CA ASN A 504 16.67 -16.68 -11.46
C ASN A 504 17.67 -16.74 -10.27
N HIS A 505 17.35 -17.44 -9.18
CA HIS A 505 18.20 -17.45 -7.98
C HIS A 505 19.25 -18.55 -8.04
N PRO A 506 20.57 -18.29 -7.90
CA PRO A 506 21.64 -19.27 -8.13
C PRO A 506 21.62 -20.48 -7.18
N HIS A 507 21.03 -20.33 -5.99
CA HIS A 507 21.07 -21.37 -4.93
C HIS A 507 19.67 -21.85 -4.49
N LEU A 508 18.63 -21.61 -5.28
CA LEU A 508 17.28 -22.11 -4.99
C LEU A 508 16.74 -22.89 -6.18
N GLU A 509 16.07 -24.00 -5.90
CA GLU A 509 15.37 -24.84 -6.88
C GLU A 509 13.97 -25.17 -6.38
N LEU A 510 12.99 -25.18 -7.29
CA LEU A 510 11.65 -25.67 -6.97
C LEU A 510 11.65 -27.20 -6.95
N SER A 511 11.21 -27.75 -5.82
CA SER A 511 10.97 -29.19 -5.71
C SER A 511 9.52 -29.57 -5.89
N HIS A 512 8.59 -28.71 -5.42
CA HIS A 512 7.16 -28.94 -5.47
C HIS A 512 6.41 -27.64 -5.70
N VAL A 513 5.35 -27.68 -6.49
CA VAL A 513 4.37 -26.61 -6.63
C VAL A 513 2.97 -27.16 -6.41
N SER A 514 2.15 -26.47 -5.64
CA SER A 514 0.80 -26.92 -5.33
C SER A 514 -0.26 -26.09 -6.06
N SER A 515 -1.19 -26.79 -6.71
CA SER A 515 -2.44 -26.22 -7.25
C SER A 515 -3.47 -27.34 -7.44
N ARG A 516 -4.64 -27.21 -6.82
CA ARG A 516 -5.72 -28.21 -6.94
C ARG A 516 -6.27 -28.35 -8.37
N GLU A 517 -6.27 -27.25 -9.14
CA GLU A 517 -6.86 -27.24 -10.49
C GLU A 517 -5.87 -27.56 -11.62
N LEU A 518 -4.58 -27.44 -11.34
CA LEU A 518 -3.50 -27.69 -12.33
C LEU A 518 -2.70 -28.96 -12.02
N ALA A 519 -3.13 -29.76 -11.04
CA ALA A 519 -2.43 -30.97 -10.65
C ALA A 519 -2.18 -31.88 -11.86
N GLY A 520 -0.93 -32.33 -12.02
CA GLY A 520 -0.46 -33.15 -13.15
C GLY A 520 -0.03 -32.35 -14.39
N LEU A 521 -0.23 -31.02 -14.42
CA LEU A 521 0.28 -30.19 -15.52
C LEU A 521 1.69 -29.68 -15.20
N PRO A 522 2.55 -29.50 -16.22
CA PRO A 522 3.89 -28.94 -16.03
C PRO A 522 3.80 -27.46 -15.63
N LEU A 523 4.76 -27.04 -14.81
CA LEU A 523 4.91 -25.64 -14.42
C LEU A 523 5.50 -24.85 -15.61
N ALA A 524 4.75 -23.89 -16.12
CA ALA A 524 5.24 -22.96 -17.16
C ALA A 524 6.25 -21.96 -16.54
N ASP A 525 7.19 -21.48 -17.36
CA ASP A 525 8.14 -20.41 -17.02
C ASP A 525 9.17 -20.78 -15.93
N TYR A 526 9.46 -22.07 -15.73
CA TYR A 526 10.56 -22.55 -14.89
C TYR A 526 11.58 -23.32 -15.73
N THR A 527 12.87 -22.91 -15.69
CA THR A 527 13.91 -23.40 -16.62
C THR A 527 14.93 -24.36 -15.98
N LYS A 528 14.98 -24.44 -14.65
CA LYS A 528 15.97 -25.26 -13.93
C LYS A 528 15.62 -26.74 -13.82
N GLY A 529 14.44 -27.15 -14.28
CA GLY A 529 14.00 -28.54 -14.26
C GLY A 529 12.52 -28.70 -14.58
N GLU A 530 12.06 -29.93 -14.75
CA GLU A 530 10.65 -30.21 -14.92
C GLU A 530 9.97 -30.34 -13.55
N VAL A 531 9.04 -29.44 -13.26
CA VAL A 531 8.23 -29.45 -12.04
C VAL A 531 6.76 -29.51 -12.43
N PHE A 532 6.01 -30.43 -11.84
CA PHE A 532 4.57 -30.58 -12.09
C PHE A 532 3.77 -30.07 -10.90
N TYR A 533 2.62 -29.51 -11.16
CA TYR A 533 1.69 -29.14 -10.12
C TYR A 533 1.17 -30.38 -9.39
N SER A 534 1.23 -30.35 -8.05
CA SER A 534 0.68 -31.39 -7.17
C SER A 534 -0.59 -30.89 -6.47
N ASN A 535 -1.42 -31.80 -5.98
CA ASN A 535 -2.59 -31.48 -5.17
C ASN A 535 -2.29 -31.54 -3.65
N LEU A 536 -1.02 -31.46 -3.27
CA LEU A 536 -0.57 -31.54 -1.89
C LEU A 536 -0.82 -30.22 -1.16
N GLY A 537 -1.37 -30.29 0.05
CA GLY A 537 -1.54 -29.14 0.93
C GLY A 537 -0.27 -28.82 1.74
N PRO A 538 -0.25 -27.69 2.49
CA PRO A 538 0.91 -27.33 3.32
C PRO A 538 1.30 -28.39 4.35
N GLU A 539 0.32 -29.13 4.91
CA GLU A 539 0.55 -30.20 5.89
C GLU A 539 1.22 -31.43 5.28
N ASP A 540 0.86 -31.75 4.03
CA ASP A 540 1.43 -32.88 3.30
C ASP A 540 2.86 -32.61 2.85
N LEU A 541 3.15 -31.36 2.42
CA LEU A 541 4.50 -30.92 2.07
C LEU A 541 5.45 -30.95 3.26
N GLY A 542 4.97 -30.59 4.45
CA GLY A 542 5.74 -30.69 5.69
C GLY A 542 6.09 -32.13 6.11
N LYS A 543 5.33 -33.14 5.66
CA LYS A 543 5.67 -34.58 5.86
C LYS A 543 6.72 -35.06 4.89
N LEU A 544 6.70 -34.57 3.64
CA LEU A 544 7.73 -34.88 2.63
C LEU A 544 9.13 -34.39 3.04
N GLU A 545 9.21 -33.22 3.68
CA GLU A 545 10.49 -32.68 4.19
C GLU A 545 11.10 -33.55 5.32
N ARG A 546 10.27 -34.24 6.10
CA ARG A 546 10.69 -35.09 7.22
C ARG A 546 11.01 -36.52 6.83
N GLY A 547 10.89 -36.86 5.55
CA GLY A 547 11.20 -38.22 5.05
C GLY A 547 10.17 -39.30 5.46
N GLU A 548 8.99 -38.89 5.96
CA GLU A 548 7.94 -39.80 6.43
C GLU A 548 6.92 -40.19 5.34
N GLY A 549 7.12 -39.74 4.10
CA GLY A 549 6.26 -40.05 2.97
C GLY A 549 6.92 -40.92 1.94
N GLY A 550 6.44 -42.16 1.79
CA GLY A 550 6.79 -43.01 0.65
C GLY A 550 6.44 -42.31 -0.67
N THR A 551 7.21 -42.57 -1.72
CA THR A 551 7.02 -42.11 -3.09
C THR A 551 5.54 -42.16 -3.50
N PRO A 552 4.93 -41.06 -3.90
CA PRO A 552 3.56 -41.09 -4.48
C PRO A 552 3.62 -41.75 -5.88
N PRO A 553 2.53 -42.40 -6.28
CA PRO A 553 2.41 -43.07 -7.57
C PRO A 553 2.45 -42.12 -8.76
#